data_7d4a9ff328fe1bbda2f2453d365572ce
#
_entry.id   7d4a9ff328fe1bbda2f2453d365572ce
#
_cell.length_a   1.000
_cell.length_b   1.000
_cell.length_c   1.000
_cell.angle_alpha   90.00
_cell.angle_beta   90.00
_cell.angle_gamma   90.00
#
_symmetry.space_group_name_H-M   'P 1'
#
loop_
_entity.id
_entity.type
_entity.pdbx_description
1 polymer ?
#
loop_
_entity_poly.entity_id
_entity_poly.type
_entity_poly.pdbx_seq_one_letter_code
_entity_poly.pdbx_strand_id
1 'polypeptide(L)'
;MMFLNKLVAVALISVLFALAGLTSATELRLVRFGPIGEEKPGLLDEQNQIHDLSAFIEDITPDQLSDEALEKIAAIPLDQIPVVQGDPRLGIPLIGIGKILAIGFNYVNHAAEMAVELPSEPLVFMKATSALTGPFDNVIQPRNGHKLDYESELVVVIGRKAQYITEGEVLDYIAGFTVGHDVSE
;
A
#
# COMPACT_ATOMS: atom_id res chain seq x y z
N MET A 1 4.12 38.89 12.38
CA MET A 1 4.91 37.70 12.13
C MET A 1 4.09 36.54 12.69
N MET A 2 3.25 35.97 11.86
CA MET A 2 2.23 34.97 12.26
C MET A 2 2.61 33.65 11.60
N PHE A 3 2.98 32.65 12.41
CA PHE A 3 3.26 31.30 11.94
C PHE A 3 1.97 30.60 11.58
N LEU A 4 1.79 30.31 10.30
CA LEU A 4 0.66 29.53 9.78
C LEU A 4 1.03 28.04 9.86
N ASN A 5 0.49 27.36 10.86
CA ASN A 5 0.55 25.90 10.95
C ASN A 5 -0.23 25.28 9.79
N LYS A 6 0.47 24.67 8.86
CA LYS A 6 -0.14 23.85 7.82
C LYS A 6 -0.47 22.48 8.41
N LEU A 7 -1.75 22.29 8.75
CA LEU A 7 -2.31 20.96 8.96
C LEU A 7 -2.37 20.27 7.58
N VAL A 8 -1.60 19.22 7.41
CA VAL A 8 -1.77 18.29 6.30
C VAL A 8 -2.92 17.37 6.69
N ALA A 9 -4.10 17.62 6.15
CA ALA A 9 -5.23 16.72 6.29
C ALA A 9 -5.02 15.52 5.35
N VAL A 10 -4.69 14.36 5.93
CA VAL A 10 -4.79 13.08 5.24
C VAL A 10 -6.28 12.78 5.07
N ALA A 11 -6.81 12.95 3.86
CA ALA A 11 -8.17 12.59 3.55
C ALA A 11 -8.26 11.07 3.41
N LEU A 12 -8.69 10.39 4.47
CA LEU A 12 -9.21 9.02 4.39
C LEU A 12 -10.53 9.07 3.64
N ILE A 13 -10.55 8.57 2.41
CA ILE A 13 -11.80 8.31 1.69
C ILE A 13 -12.33 6.97 2.22
N SER A 14 -13.24 7.05 3.20
CA SER A 14 -14.04 5.92 3.62
C SER A 14 -15.14 5.70 2.58
N VAL A 15 -15.02 4.68 1.75
CA VAL A 15 -16.13 4.23 0.91
C VAL A 15 -17.07 3.41 1.78
N LEU A 16 -18.19 4.01 2.18
CA LEU A 16 -19.26 3.37 2.93
C LEU A 16 -20.07 2.49 1.97
N PHE A 17 -19.83 1.19 1.97
CA PHE A 17 -20.78 0.23 1.43
C PHE A 17 -21.78 -0.16 2.53
N ALA A 18 -23.00 0.36 2.47
CA ALA A 18 -24.09 -0.08 3.29
C ALA A 18 -24.65 -1.40 2.73
N LEU A 19 -24.18 -2.54 3.27
CA LEU A 19 -24.90 -3.81 3.19
C LEU A 19 -25.36 -4.19 4.60
N ALA A 20 -26.66 -4.32 4.75
CA ALA A 20 -27.29 -4.74 6.00
C ALA A 20 -26.82 -6.15 6.38
N GLY A 21 -26.19 -6.28 7.54
CA GLY A 21 -25.96 -7.58 8.19
C GLY A 21 -24.51 -8.03 8.36
N LEU A 22 -23.52 -7.17 8.11
CA LEU A 22 -22.11 -7.49 8.39
C LEU A 22 -21.71 -6.82 9.71
N THR A 23 -21.30 -7.63 10.67
CA THR A 23 -20.40 -7.20 11.75
C THR A 23 -19.32 -6.33 11.12
N SER A 24 -19.04 -5.16 11.70
CA SER A 24 -17.97 -4.26 11.26
C SER A 24 -16.69 -5.09 11.04
N ALA A 25 -16.35 -5.36 9.79
CA ALA A 25 -15.07 -5.95 9.49
C ALA A 25 -14.03 -4.92 9.95
N THR A 26 -13.29 -5.26 10.98
CA THR A 26 -12.19 -4.43 11.46
C THR A 26 -11.21 -4.31 10.29
N GLU A 27 -10.92 -3.08 9.88
CA GLU A 27 -9.98 -2.82 8.80
C GLU A 27 -8.61 -3.40 9.17
N LEU A 28 -8.14 -4.39 8.39
CA LEU A 28 -6.85 -5.04 8.63
C LEU A 28 -5.74 -4.17 8.02
N ARG A 29 -4.87 -3.61 8.85
CA ARG A 29 -3.78 -2.75 8.43
C ARG A 29 -2.44 -3.44 8.67
N LEU A 30 -1.92 -4.07 7.62
CA LEU A 30 -0.65 -4.80 7.67
C LEU A 30 0.53 -3.87 7.36
N VAL A 31 1.63 -4.07 8.10
CA VAL A 31 2.89 -3.33 7.93
C VAL A 31 4.06 -4.28 8.08
N ARG A 32 5.23 -3.87 7.59
CA ARG A 32 6.49 -4.50 7.95
C ARG A 32 7.38 -3.48 8.65
N PHE A 33 8.01 -3.86 9.74
CA PHE A 33 8.79 -2.96 10.59
C PHE A 33 10.14 -3.55 10.96
N GLY A 34 11.14 -2.70 11.17
CA GLY A 34 12.48 -3.09 11.57
C GLY A 34 13.58 -2.59 10.63
N PRO A 35 14.83 -3.00 10.86
CA PRO A 35 15.96 -2.63 10.00
C PRO A 35 15.79 -3.16 8.57
N ILE A 36 16.43 -2.49 7.61
CA ILE A 36 16.42 -2.90 6.21
C ILE A 36 16.97 -4.33 6.08
N GLY A 37 16.17 -5.22 5.47
CA GLY A 37 16.50 -6.63 5.26
C GLY A 37 16.26 -7.55 6.47
N GLU A 38 15.78 -6.99 7.60
CA GLU A 38 15.43 -7.70 8.82
C GLU A 38 14.01 -7.34 9.29
N GLU A 39 13.20 -6.82 8.37
CA GLU A 39 11.83 -6.43 8.70
C GLU A 39 11.00 -7.64 9.12
N LYS A 40 10.06 -7.38 10.00
CA LYS A 40 9.09 -8.34 10.54
C LYS A 40 7.67 -7.94 10.15
N PRO A 41 6.75 -8.91 10.06
CA PRO A 41 5.34 -8.62 9.85
C PRO A 41 4.72 -7.98 11.09
N GLY A 42 3.84 -7.01 10.88
CA GLY A 42 3.10 -6.33 11.93
C GLY A 42 1.69 -5.96 11.53
N LEU A 43 0.90 -5.65 12.54
CA LEU A 43 -0.46 -5.14 12.44
C LEU A 43 -0.53 -3.77 13.11
N LEU A 44 -1.12 -2.78 12.46
CA LEU A 44 -1.45 -1.49 13.09
C LEU A 44 -2.84 -1.55 13.72
N ASP A 45 -2.93 -1.18 14.98
CA ASP A 45 -4.22 -0.98 15.63
C ASP A 45 -4.85 0.39 15.32
N GLU A 46 -6.01 0.68 15.87
CA GLU A 46 -6.71 1.96 15.68
C GLU A 46 -5.93 3.17 16.22
N GLN A 47 -5.02 2.95 17.16
CA GLN A 47 -4.15 3.96 17.75
C GLN A 47 -2.81 4.10 16.99
N ASN A 48 -2.64 3.38 15.88
CA ASN A 48 -1.42 3.27 15.08
C ASN A 48 -0.24 2.66 15.85
N GLN A 49 -0.50 1.83 16.86
CA GLN A 49 0.53 1.03 17.49
C GLN A 49 0.80 -0.21 16.63
N ILE A 50 2.07 -0.56 16.52
CA ILE A 50 2.48 -1.78 15.80
C ILE A 50 2.42 -2.96 16.74
N HIS A 51 1.78 -4.04 16.31
CA HIS A 51 1.76 -5.32 16.98
C HIS A 51 2.57 -6.33 16.16
N ASP A 52 3.47 -7.08 16.81
CA ASP A 52 4.40 -8.02 16.16
C ASP A 52 3.70 -9.34 15.82
N LEU A 53 3.47 -9.58 14.52
CA LEU A 53 2.84 -10.80 14.00
C LEU A 53 3.80 -11.99 13.82
N SER A 54 5.08 -11.87 14.15
CA SER A 54 6.12 -12.88 13.86
C SER A 54 5.87 -14.24 14.54
N ALA A 55 5.04 -14.28 15.58
CA ALA A 55 4.63 -15.54 16.21
C ALA A 55 3.53 -16.29 15.43
N PHE A 56 2.87 -15.63 14.48
CA PHE A 56 1.70 -16.15 13.77
C PHE A 56 1.96 -16.37 12.27
N ILE A 57 2.75 -15.50 11.66
CA ILE A 57 3.16 -15.58 10.25
C ILE A 57 4.66 -15.30 10.13
N GLU A 58 5.30 -15.92 9.15
CA GLU A 58 6.73 -15.69 8.90
C GLU A 58 6.98 -14.29 8.33
N ASP A 59 6.20 -13.89 7.33
CA ASP A 59 6.25 -12.53 6.74
C ASP A 59 4.96 -12.27 5.94
N ILE A 60 4.78 -11.04 5.45
CA ILE A 60 3.68 -10.66 4.55
C ILE A 60 4.12 -10.95 3.12
N THR A 61 3.79 -12.17 2.66
CA THR A 61 4.08 -12.67 1.32
C THR A 61 2.79 -12.80 0.51
N PRO A 62 2.84 -13.05 -0.81
CA PRO A 62 1.64 -13.32 -1.61
C PRO A 62 0.71 -14.40 -1.05
N ASP A 63 1.26 -15.41 -0.35
CA ASP A 63 0.47 -16.48 0.26
C ASP A 63 -0.39 -15.99 1.43
N GLN A 64 -0.03 -14.87 2.05
CA GLN A 64 -0.78 -14.22 3.13
C GLN A 64 -1.86 -13.24 2.62
N LEU A 65 -1.98 -13.07 1.32
CA LEU A 65 -2.89 -12.11 0.70
C LEU A 65 -4.19 -12.74 0.18
N SER A 66 -4.39 -14.05 0.34
CA SER A 66 -5.67 -14.68 0.06
C SER A 66 -6.71 -14.30 1.11
N ASP A 67 -8.01 -14.28 0.73
CA ASP A 67 -9.10 -13.98 1.65
C ASP A 67 -9.02 -14.84 2.92
N GLU A 68 -8.79 -16.15 2.77
CA GLU A 68 -8.66 -17.10 3.88
C GLU A 68 -7.48 -16.75 4.82
N ALA A 69 -6.34 -16.35 4.27
CA ALA A 69 -5.17 -15.98 5.07
C ALA A 69 -5.40 -14.65 5.81
N LEU A 70 -5.99 -13.67 5.14
CA LEU A 70 -6.33 -12.38 5.74
C LEU A 70 -7.38 -12.53 6.84
N GLU A 71 -8.41 -13.38 6.65
CA GLU A 71 -9.40 -13.72 7.68
C GLU A 71 -8.75 -14.38 8.91
N LYS A 72 -7.79 -15.28 8.71
CA LYS A 72 -7.04 -15.91 9.80
C LYS A 72 -6.24 -14.87 10.60
N ILE A 73 -5.57 -13.94 9.93
CA ILE A 73 -4.84 -12.86 10.60
C ILE A 73 -5.81 -11.95 11.36
N ALA A 74 -6.93 -11.56 10.74
CA ALA A 74 -7.94 -10.72 11.37
C ALA A 74 -8.62 -11.38 12.58
N ALA A 75 -8.66 -12.71 12.62
CA ALA A 75 -9.24 -13.47 13.73
C ALA A 75 -8.31 -13.58 14.95
N ILE A 76 -7.04 -13.18 14.86
CA ILE A 76 -6.11 -13.21 15.99
C ILE A 76 -6.52 -12.12 16.98
N PRO A 77 -6.82 -12.46 18.24
CA PRO A 77 -7.13 -11.46 19.25
C PRO A 77 -5.96 -10.49 19.45
N LEU A 78 -6.22 -9.20 19.38
CA LEU A 78 -5.18 -8.16 19.42
C LEU A 78 -4.37 -8.20 20.72
N ASP A 79 -4.99 -8.59 21.83
CA ASP A 79 -4.35 -8.75 23.13
C ASP A 79 -3.34 -9.92 23.21
N GLN A 80 -3.37 -10.82 22.23
CA GLN A 80 -2.39 -11.90 22.07
C GLN A 80 -1.19 -11.51 21.21
N ILE A 81 -1.24 -10.38 20.52
CA ILE A 81 -0.19 -9.90 19.63
C ILE A 81 0.67 -8.87 20.40
N PRO A 82 1.97 -9.13 20.64
CA PRO A 82 2.80 -8.21 21.40
C PRO A 82 2.90 -6.83 20.76
N VAL A 83 2.76 -5.77 21.56
CA VAL A 83 2.97 -4.39 21.11
C VAL A 83 4.47 -4.13 20.94
N VAL A 84 4.84 -3.59 19.79
CA VAL A 84 6.22 -3.16 19.50
C VAL A 84 6.49 -1.83 20.21
N GLN A 85 7.58 -1.76 20.95
CA GLN A 85 7.95 -0.55 21.67
C GLN A 85 8.77 0.41 20.80
N GLY A 86 8.58 1.70 21.01
CA GLY A 86 9.29 2.75 20.29
C GLY A 86 8.66 3.08 18.93
N ASP A 87 9.46 3.65 18.04
CA ASP A 87 9.06 4.07 16.69
C ASP A 87 9.99 3.38 15.68
N PRO A 88 9.78 2.09 15.38
CA PRO A 88 10.63 1.37 14.46
C PRO A 88 10.41 1.86 13.02
N ARG A 89 11.48 1.77 12.19
CA ARG A 89 11.37 2.00 10.75
C ARG A 89 10.29 1.10 10.16
N LEU A 90 9.46 1.64 9.26
CA LEU A 90 8.57 0.88 8.41
C LEU A 90 9.29 0.52 7.10
N GLY A 91 9.19 -0.74 6.71
CA GLY A 91 9.68 -1.25 5.45
C GLY A 91 8.60 -1.27 4.36
N ILE A 92 8.93 -1.88 3.23
CA ILE A 92 7.95 -2.22 2.19
C ILE A 92 6.88 -3.12 2.82
N PRO A 93 5.57 -2.85 2.63
CA PRO A 93 4.50 -3.53 3.37
C PRO A 93 4.36 -5.03 3.08
N LEU A 94 4.93 -5.51 1.97
CA LEU A 94 4.92 -6.94 1.59
C LEU A 94 6.18 -7.30 0.80
N ILE A 95 6.55 -8.57 0.80
CA ILE A 95 7.69 -9.10 0.05
C ILE A 95 7.23 -10.14 -1.00
N GLY A 96 8.16 -10.61 -1.82
CA GLY A 96 7.86 -11.59 -2.86
C GLY A 96 7.05 -11.01 -4.03
N ILE A 97 7.07 -9.69 -4.22
CA ILE A 97 6.37 -9.00 -5.30
C ILE A 97 6.95 -9.41 -6.64
N GLY A 98 6.15 -10.06 -7.46
CA GLY A 98 6.59 -10.53 -8.78
C GLY A 98 6.67 -9.44 -9.83
N LYS A 99 5.80 -8.45 -9.76
CA LYS A 99 5.75 -7.31 -10.69
C LYS A 99 5.00 -6.12 -10.10
N ILE A 100 5.33 -4.94 -10.61
CA ILE A 100 4.61 -3.70 -10.37
C ILE A 100 4.17 -3.19 -11.73
N LEU A 101 2.86 -3.04 -11.91
CA LEU A 101 2.27 -2.49 -13.13
C LEU A 101 1.76 -1.09 -12.81
N ALA A 102 2.14 -0.13 -13.63
CA ALA A 102 1.68 1.25 -13.53
C ALA A 102 0.78 1.58 -14.73
N ILE A 103 -0.18 2.47 -14.51
CA ILE A 103 -1.13 2.94 -15.52
C ILE A 103 -0.86 4.42 -15.75
N GLY A 104 -0.27 4.73 -16.91
CA GLY A 104 0.06 6.11 -17.27
C GLY A 104 -1.18 6.94 -17.62
N PHE A 105 -1.12 8.24 -17.34
CA PHE A 105 -2.21 9.21 -17.57
C PHE A 105 -3.57 8.78 -17.01
N ASN A 106 -3.54 8.07 -15.90
CA ASN A 106 -4.72 7.56 -15.23
C ASN A 106 -5.54 8.69 -14.53
N TYR A 107 -4.92 9.84 -14.30
CA TYR A 107 -5.56 11.03 -13.73
C TYR A 107 -5.83 12.08 -14.81
N VAL A 108 -7.11 12.44 -15.00
CA VAL A 108 -7.54 13.41 -16.01
C VAL A 108 -6.80 14.74 -15.91
N ASN A 109 -6.61 15.24 -14.68
CA ASN A 109 -5.91 16.50 -14.45
C ASN A 109 -4.44 16.43 -14.87
N HIS A 110 -3.77 15.31 -14.60
CA HIS A 110 -2.39 15.10 -15.02
C HIS A 110 -2.24 15.10 -16.54
N ALA A 111 -3.11 14.40 -17.27
CA ALA A 111 -3.12 14.42 -18.72
C ALA A 111 -3.34 15.86 -19.27
N ALA A 112 -4.23 16.63 -18.64
CA ALA A 112 -4.49 18.03 -19.01
C ALA A 112 -3.26 18.95 -18.76
N GLU A 113 -2.54 18.79 -17.65
CA GLU A 113 -1.31 19.52 -17.33
C GLU A 113 -0.21 19.24 -18.35
N MET A 114 -0.12 17.99 -18.82
CA MET A 114 0.85 17.57 -19.83
C MET A 114 0.41 17.88 -21.26
N ALA A 115 -0.79 18.45 -21.45
CA ALA A 115 -1.42 18.71 -22.76
C ALA A 115 -1.49 17.43 -23.65
N VAL A 116 -1.76 16.28 -23.03
CA VAL A 116 -1.90 14.98 -23.69
C VAL A 116 -3.38 14.59 -23.71
N GLU A 117 -3.84 14.04 -24.82
CA GLU A 117 -5.17 13.42 -24.90
C GLU A 117 -5.22 12.18 -24.00
N LEU A 118 -6.36 11.97 -23.33
CA LEU A 118 -6.58 10.75 -22.54
C LEU A 118 -6.46 9.53 -23.45
N PRO A 119 -5.64 8.52 -23.06
CA PRO A 119 -5.54 7.29 -23.82
C PRO A 119 -6.90 6.58 -23.92
N SER A 120 -7.22 6.04 -25.08
CA SER A 120 -8.44 5.23 -25.30
C SER A 120 -8.35 3.84 -24.67
N GLU A 121 -7.14 3.38 -24.37
CA GLU A 121 -6.83 2.13 -23.69
C GLU A 121 -5.80 2.42 -22.57
N PRO A 122 -5.77 1.63 -21.49
CA PRO A 122 -4.81 1.84 -20.41
C PRO A 122 -3.35 1.77 -20.91
N LEU A 123 -2.58 2.81 -20.65
CA LEU A 123 -1.14 2.81 -20.91
C LEU A 123 -0.43 2.06 -19.79
N VAL A 124 -0.15 0.78 -20.02
CA VAL A 124 0.43 -0.11 -19.02
C VAL A 124 1.94 -0.20 -19.17
N PHE A 125 2.68 0.01 -18.08
CA PHE A 125 4.12 -0.19 -18.03
C PHE A 125 4.56 -0.82 -16.70
N MET A 126 5.82 -1.23 -16.62
CA MET A 126 6.35 -1.92 -15.44
C MET A 126 7.37 -1.06 -14.72
N LYS A 127 7.29 -1.09 -13.39
CA LYS A 127 8.37 -0.63 -12.52
C LYS A 127 9.19 -1.83 -12.04
N ALA A 128 10.52 -1.63 -11.88
CA ALA A 128 11.37 -2.66 -11.30
C ALA A 128 11.01 -2.89 -9.83
N THR A 129 10.89 -4.14 -9.40
CA THR A 129 10.63 -4.44 -7.99
C THR A 129 11.76 -3.99 -7.07
N SER A 130 12.98 -3.86 -7.60
CA SER A 130 14.14 -3.31 -6.89
C SER A 130 14.07 -1.79 -6.64
N ALA A 131 13.09 -1.08 -7.23
CA ALA A 131 12.85 0.34 -6.96
C ALA A 131 12.05 0.58 -5.68
N LEU A 132 11.48 -0.47 -5.08
CA LEU A 132 10.71 -0.35 -3.85
C LEU A 132 11.60 -0.06 -2.64
N THR A 133 11.13 0.85 -1.80
CA THR A 133 11.73 1.18 -0.51
C THR A 133 10.65 1.44 0.54
N GLY A 134 11.03 1.53 1.81
CA GLY A 134 10.08 1.85 2.88
C GLY A 134 9.57 3.29 2.77
N PRO A 135 8.40 3.58 3.37
CA PRO A 135 7.68 4.85 3.17
C PRO A 135 8.43 6.10 3.65
N PHE A 136 9.42 5.93 4.54
CA PHE A 136 10.22 7.01 5.09
C PHE A 136 11.71 6.87 4.78
N ASP A 137 12.08 5.93 3.90
CA ASP A 137 13.46 5.77 3.46
C ASP A 137 13.85 6.88 2.48
N ASN A 138 15.16 7.12 2.38
CA ASN A 138 15.68 8.13 1.46
C ASN A 138 15.54 7.67 0.01
N VAL A 139 15.01 8.53 -0.83
CA VAL A 139 15.07 8.39 -2.29
C VAL A 139 16.44 8.90 -2.76
N ILE A 140 17.16 8.07 -3.53
CA ILE A 140 18.48 8.40 -4.01
C ILE A 140 18.38 9.05 -5.39
N GLN A 141 18.63 10.37 -5.46
CA GLN A 141 18.67 11.09 -6.71
C GLN A 141 19.83 10.58 -7.60
N PRO A 142 19.60 10.29 -8.87
CA PRO A 142 20.68 9.95 -9.82
C PRO A 142 21.68 11.10 -9.95
N ARG A 143 22.96 10.77 -10.24
CA ARG A 143 24.04 11.78 -10.34
C ARG A 143 23.75 12.89 -11.35
N ASN A 144 23.04 12.58 -12.41
CA ASN A 144 22.69 13.51 -13.49
C ASN A 144 21.22 13.95 -13.41
N GLY A 145 20.49 13.55 -12.36
CA GLY A 145 19.12 13.96 -12.12
C GLY A 145 19.09 15.37 -11.54
N HIS A 146 18.18 16.19 -12.02
CA HIS A 146 18.02 17.59 -11.60
C HIS A 146 16.56 17.99 -11.36
N LYS A 147 15.63 17.12 -11.69
CA LYS A 147 14.17 17.40 -11.67
C LYS A 147 13.38 16.28 -11.02
N LEU A 148 13.90 15.76 -9.91
CA LEU A 148 13.19 14.76 -9.15
C LEU A 148 11.83 15.33 -8.71
N ASP A 149 10.76 14.63 -9.04
CA ASP A 149 9.40 15.03 -8.72
C ASP A 149 8.66 13.92 -7.98
N TYR A 150 7.60 14.28 -7.29
CA TYR A 150 6.78 13.36 -6.53
C TYR A 150 5.52 12.97 -7.30
N GLU A 151 5.10 11.73 -7.16
CA GLU A 151 3.84 11.24 -7.70
C GLU A 151 3.13 10.40 -6.63
N SER A 152 2.03 10.94 -6.10
CA SER A 152 1.19 10.21 -5.12
C SER A 152 0.21 9.31 -5.86
N GLU A 153 0.29 8.00 -5.56
CA GLU A 153 -0.45 6.97 -6.28
C GLU A 153 -1.31 6.11 -5.36
N LEU A 154 -2.47 5.69 -5.86
CA LEU A 154 -3.23 4.60 -5.27
C LEU A 154 -2.68 3.28 -5.78
N VAL A 155 -2.16 2.47 -4.87
CA VAL A 155 -1.67 1.14 -5.18
C VAL A 155 -2.73 0.10 -4.85
N VAL A 156 -3.07 -0.72 -5.84
CA VAL A 156 -3.97 -1.88 -5.69
C VAL A 156 -3.12 -3.13 -5.53
N VAL A 157 -3.29 -3.83 -4.42
CA VAL A 157 -2.57 -5.09 -4.14
C VAL A 157 -3.43 -6.25 -4.60
N ILE A 158 -2.93 -7.01 -5.59
CA ILE A 158 -3.60 -8.18 -6.13
C ILE A 158 -3.31 -9.39 -5.24
N GLY A 159 -4.36 -9.99 -4.67
CA GLY A 159 -4.26 -11.09 -3.71
C GLY A 159 -4.24 -12.49 -4.32
N ARG A 160 -4.69 -12.63 -5.56
CA ARG A 160 -4.73 -13.93 -6.25
C ARG A 160 -4.56 -13.79 -7.75
N LYS A 161 -4.19 -14.88 -8.42
CA LYS A 161 -3.97 -14.88 -9.87
C LYS A 161 -5.26 -14.51 -10.61
N ALA A 162 -5.22 -13.42 -11.40
CA ALA A 162 -6.28 -12.96 -12.25
C ALA A 162 -5.89 -13.13 -13.73
N GLN A 163 -6.80 -13.68 -14.55
CA GLN A 163 -6.63 -13.80 -16.00
C GLN A 163 -8.00 -13.89 -16.67
N TYR A 164 -8.27 -13.00 -17.63
CA TYR A 164 -9.53 -12.95 -18.35
C TYR A 164 -10.79 -12.78 -17.47
N ILE A 165 -10.62 -12.05 -16.36
CA ILE A 165 -11.71 -11.73 -15.44
C ILE A 165 -12.59 -10.62 -16.03
N THR A 166 -13.85 -10.58 -15.62
CA THR A 166 -14.78 -9.49 -15.97
C THR A 166 -14.65 -8.32 -14.99
N GLU A 167 -15.12 -7.14 -15.36
CA GLU A 167 -15.14 -5.96 -14.48
C GLU A 167 -15.89 -6.23 -13.16
N GLY A 168 -16.97 -7.03 -13.20
CA GLY A 168 -17.75 -7.36 -12.01
C GLY A 168 -17.01 -8.25 -11.00
N GLU A 169 -15.96 -8.94 -11.43
CA GLU A 169 -15.17 -9.85 -10.61
C GLU A 169 -13.90 -9.18 -10.02
N VAL A 170 -13.57 -7.95 -10.45
CA VAL A 170 -12.28 -7.32 -10.10
C VAL A 170 -12.03 -7.25 -8.60
N LEU A 171 -13.06 -6.89 -7.83
CA LEU A 171 -12.92 -6.73 -6.36
C LEU A 171 -12.59 -8.06 -5.66
N ASP A 172 -12.99 -9.19 -6.23
CA ASP A 172 -12.67 -10.51 -5.69
C ASP A 172 -11.19 -10.87 -5.79
N TYR A 173 -10.39 -10.13 -6.57
CA TYR A 173 -8.96 -10.36 -6.77
C TYR A 173 -8.07 -9.37 -6.01
N ILE A 174 -8.67 -8.38 -5.35
CA ILE A 174 -7.95 -7.35 -4.61
C ILE A 174 -7.79 -7.79 -3.15
N ALA A 175 -6.53 -7.86 -2.68
CA ALA A 175 -6.23 -8.11 -1.28
C ALA A 175 -6.33 -6.83 -0.43
N GLY A 176 -6.11 -5.67 -1.04
CA GLY A 176 -6.15 -4.40 -0.34
C GLY A 176 -5.56 -3.25 -1.14
N PHE A 177 -5.37 -2.13 -0.46
CA PHE A 177 -4.89 -0.90 -1.04
C PHE A 177 -3.77 -0.31 -0.19
N THR A 178 -2.86 0.41 -0.82
CA THR A 178 -1.88 1.24 -0.12
C THR A 178 -1.58 2.49 -0.93
N VAL A 179 -0.85 3.42 -0.35
CA VAL A 179 -0.35 4.61 -1.05
C VAL A 179 1.04 4.32 -1.58
N GLY A 180 1.27 4.68 -2.83
CA GLY A 180 2.59 4.68 -3.45
C GLY A 180 3.12 6.10 -3.64
N HIS A 181 4.43 6.21 -3.75
CA HIS A 181 5.14 7.43 -4.13
C HIS A 181 6.03 7.08 -5.32
N ASP A 182 5.53 7.34 -6.55
CA ASP A 182 6.21 6.99 -7.79
C ASP A 182 7.17 8.11 -8.20
N VAL A 183 8.26 8.24 -7.46
CA VAL A 183 9.25 9.29 -7.68
C VAL A 183 9.84 9.17 -9.08
N SER A 184 9.73 10.23 -9.85
CA SER A 184 10.17 10.31 -11.24
C SER A 184 11.20 11.42 -11.44
N GLU A 185 12.05 11.26 -12.49
CA GLU A 185 13.08 12.23 -12.89
C GLU A 185 12.84 12.68 -14.34
#